data_96e565fc355b6a467372d8cd4ed1764f
#
_entry.id   96e565fc355b6a467372d8cd4ed1764f
#
_cell.length_a   1.000
_cell.length_b   1.000
_cell.length_c   1.000
_cell.angle_alpha   90.00
_cell.angle_beta   90.00
_cell.angle_gamma   90.00
#
_symmetry.space_group_name_H-M   'P 1'
#
loop_
_entity.id
_entity.type
_entity.pdbx_description
1 polymer ?
#
loop_
_entity_poly.entity_id
_entity_poly.type
_entity_poly.pdbx_seq_one_letter_code
_entity_poly.pdbx_strand_id
1 'polypeptide(L)'
;HSIHPVDNQPHHTDTLHFHMDMLGQSLVDPLSLRYLQPLQNSNFKFKQCLRPSDEGYREIKALLFEIFKMIRQKDRHYELLLKSKLEELIYLLYFYRLVERKTSDDHYRKNEKIREIIDYINQHYAENLTIEKLSELMGYSKTHFMTIFKQHTGTSCTEFIIQARLNAACEELRNSVKPVLEIATNVGFNNLSNFNRQFKHYYDQTPSQYRKTHSNKKKTKKS
;
A
#
# COMPACT_ATOMS: atom_id res chain seq x y z
N HIS A 1 -17.01 16.77 -16.75
CA HIS A 1 -18.26 17.21 -16.11
C HIS A 1 -18.35 18.73 -16.26
N SER A 2 -19.43 19.23 -16.86
CA SER A 2 -19.71 20.66 -16.91
C SER A 2 -20.63 21.01 -15.72
N ILE A 3 -20.22 22.03 -14.94
CA ILE A 3 -21.05 22.58 -13.85
C ILE A 3 -21.72 23.78 -14.43
N HIS A 4 -23.06 23.78 -14.46
CA HIS A 4 -23.87 24.89 -14.89
C HIS A 4 -24.44 25.61 -13.68
N PRO A 5 -24.37 26.96 -13.62
CA PRO A 5 -24.98 27.72 -12.53
C PRO A 5 -26.52 27.56 -12.57
N VAL A 6 -27.11 27.37 -11.41
CA VAL A 6 -28.55 27.47 -11.20
C VAL A 6 -28.82 28.89 -10.72
N ASP A 7 -29.72 29.59 -11.34
CA ASP A 7 -30.20 30.95 -10.96
C ASP A 7 -29.14 32.06 -11.00
N ASN A 8 -28.22 32.06 -11.95
CA ASN A 8 -27.24 33.16 -12.16
C ASN A 8 -26.40 33.57 -10.92
N GLN A 9 -26.34 32.73 -9.89
CA GLN A 9 -25.52 32.94 -8.70
C GLN A 9 -24.08 32.52 -8.96
N PRO A 10 -23.07 33.29 -8.51
CA PRO A 10 -21.68 32.87 -8.64
C PRO A 10 -21.41 31.63 -7.80
N HIS A 11 -20.99 30.55 -8.43
CA HIS A 11 -20.60 29.33 -7.74
C HIS A 11 -19.10 29.34 -7.49
N HIS A 12 -18.70 29.10 -6.24
CA HIS A 12 -17.33 28.79 -5.88
C HIS A 12 -17.16 27.28 -5.78
N THR A 13 -16.26 26.72 -6.58
CA THR A 13 -15.96 25.30 -6.57
C THR A 13 -14.51 25.09 -6.16
N ASP A 14 -14.29 24.41 -5.06
CA ASP A 14 -12.97 23.91 -4.68
C ASP A 14 -12.82 22.48 -5.21
N THR A 15 -11.72 22.19 -5.88
CA THR A 15 -11.44 20.85 -6.41
C THR A 15 -10.19 20.27 -5.74
N LEU A 16 -10.33 19.10 -5.15
CA LEU A 16 -9.24 18.37 -4.53
C LEU A 16 -8.71 17.28 -5.48
N HIS A 17 -7.50 17.48 -5.99
CA HIS A 17 -6.77 16.46 -6.75
C HIS A 17 -5.53 16.03 -5.97
N PHE A 18 -5.36 14.74 -5.79
CA PHE A 18 -4.15 14.17 -5.19
C PHE A 18 -3.82 12.82 -5.83
N HIS A 19 -2.52 12.50 -5.86
CA HIS A 19 -2.08 11.19 -6.33
C HIS A 19 -2.10 10.22 -5.17
N MET A 20 -2.60 8.99 -5.39
CA MET A 20 -2.71 8.00 -4.33
C MET A 20 -1.35 7.60 -3.72
N ASP A 21 -0.26 7.77 -4.47
CA ASP A 21 1.11 7.54 -3.95
C ASP A 21 1.47 8.44 -2.77
N MET A 22 0.80 9.60 -2.61
CA MET A 22 0.96 10.45 -1.43
C MET A 22 0.56 9.76 -0.13
N LEU A 23 -0.31 8.77 -0.20
CA LEU A 23 -0.77 7.99 0.95
C LEU A 23 0.20 6.87 1.34
N GLY A 24 1.28 6.70 0.57
CA GLY A 24 2.32 5.71 0.84
C GLY A 24 1.87 4.32 0.43
N GLN A 25 2.10 3.99 -0.84
CA GLN A 25 1.91 2.62 -1.29
C GLN A 25 3.10 1.78 -0.88
N SER A 26 2.95 1.03 0.18
CA SER A 26 3.82 -0.11 0.41
C SER A 26 3.15 -1.35 -0.19
N LEU A 27 3.82 -2.01 -1.13
CA LEU A 27 3.38 -3.29 -1.69
C LEU A 27 3.27 -4.39 -0.62
N VAL A 28 3.75 -4.13 0.58
CA VAL A 28 3.75 -5.05 1.72
C VAL A 28 2.82 -4.58 2.85
N ASP A 29 2.22 -3.38 2.70
CA ASP A 29 1.25 -2.88 3.67
C ASP A 29 -0.15 -3.46 3.38
N PRO A 30 -0.69 -4.36 4.25
CA PRO A 30 -2.01 -4.95 4.07
C PRO A 30 -3.13 -3.92 3.98
N LEU A 31 -3.01 -2.77 4.65
CA LEU A 31 -4.02 -1.72 4.62
C LEU A 31 -4.05 -1.01 3.27
N SER A 32 -2.87 -0.69 2.73
CA SER A 32 -2.77 -0.12 1.38
C SER A 32 -3.36 -1.05 0.33
N LEU A 33 -3.04 -2.34 0.38
CA LEU A 33 -3.58 -3.35 -0.53
C LEU A 33 -5.09 -3.52 -0.38
N ARG A 34 -5.60 -3.41 0.83
CA ARG A 34 -7.02 -3.64 1.12
C ARG A 34 -7.90 -2.45 0.79
N TYR A 35 -7.45 -1.23 1.04
CA TYR A 35 -8.29 -0.03 0.99
C TYR A 35 -7.86 0.99 -0.06
N LEU A 36 -6.55 1.15 -0.33
CA LEU A 36 -6.06 2.21 -1.23
C LEU A 36 -5.95 1.74 -2.67
N GLN A 37 -5.30 0.61 -2.91
CA GLN A 37 -5.15 0.06 -4.27
C GLN A 37 -6.47 -0.17 -5.02
N PRO A 38 -7.53 -0.70 -4.39
CA PRO A 38 -8.79 -0.88 -5.07
C PRO A 38 -9.39 0.43 -5.58
N LEU A 39 -9.15 1.56 -4.92
CA LEU A 39 -9.64 2.89 -5.36
C LEU A 39 -8.96 3.35 -6.66
N GLN A 40 -7.70 2.96 -6.90
CA GLN A 40 -6.98 3.30 -8.13
C GLN A 40 -7.48 2.52 -9.35
N ASN A 41 -7.90 1.28 -9.15
CA ASN A 41 -8.22 0.36 -10.25
C ASN A 41 -9.61 0.58 -10.87
N SER A 42 -10.25 1.75 -10.68
CA SER A 42 -11.56 2.13 -11.23
C SER A 42 -12.70 1.13 -10.93
N ASN A 43 -12.50 0.23 -9.96
CA ASN A 43 -13.45 -0.82 -9.58
C ASN A 43 -14.47 -0.33 -8.54
N PHE A 44 -14.52 0.98 -8.31
CA PHE A 44 -15.43 1.60 -7.35
C PHE A 44 -16.41 2.53 -8.01
N LYS A 45 -17.60 2.56 -7.45
CA LYS A 45 -18.62 3.56 -7.71
C LYS A 45 -18.67 4.47 -6.50
N PHE A 46 -18.38 5.74 -6.72
CA PHE A 46 -18.52 6.77 -5.70
C PHE A 46 -19.95 7.32 -5.75
N LYS A 47 -20.50 7.65 -4.59
CA LYS A 47 -21.73 8.45 -4.53
C LYS A 47 -21.46 9.79 -5.20
N GLN A 48 -22.20 10.09 -6.26
CA GLN A 48 -21.93 11.26 -7.11
C GLN A 48 -22.14 12.61 -6.42
N CYS A 49 -23.03 12.65 -5.43
CA CYS A 49 -23.36 13.85 -4.70
C CYS A 49 -23.69 13.50 -3.25
N LEU A 50 -23.11 14.24 -2.33
CA LEU A 50 -23.39 14.15 -0.90
C LEU A 50 -24.24 15.36 -0.49
N ARG A 51 -25.45 15.12 -0.04
CA ARG A 51 -26.43 16.14 0.33
C ARG A 51 -26.41 16.40 1.85
N PRO A 52 -26.88 17.57 2.31
CA PRO A 52 -26.96 17.89 3.75
C PRO A 52 -27.77 16.89 4.59
N SER A 53 -28.71 16.17 3.97
CA SER A 53 -29.51 15.11 4.58
C SER A 53 -28.81 13.76 4.67
N ASP A 54 -27.69 13.58 3.99
CA ASP A 54 -26.98 12.30 3.94
C ASP A 54 -26.14 12.12 5.21
N GLU A 55 -26.05 10.87 5.64
CA GLU A 55 -25.18 10.48 6.74
C GLU A 55 -23.71 10.77 6.38
N GLY A 56 -22.94 11.31 7.34
CA GLY A 56 -21.56 11.71 7.13
C GLY A 56 -21.34 13.05 6.44
N TYR A 57 -22.39 13.72 5.92
CA TYR A 57 -22.23 14.99 5.23
C TYR A 57 -21.48 16.04 6.05
N ARG A 58 -21.88 16.22 7.32
CA ARG A 58 -21.28 17.24 8.19
C ARG A 58 -19.80 17.00 8.46
N GLU A 59 -19.44 15.76 8.73
CA GLU A 59 -18.07 15.35 9.04
C GLU A 59 -17.16 15.47 7.81
N ILE A 60 -17.62 14.94 6.68
CA ILE A 60 -16.85 15.01 5.43
C ILE A 60 -16.68 16.46 4.97
N LYS A 61 -17.74 17.28 5.09
CA LYS A 61 -17.67 18.72 4.77
C LYS A 61 -16.66 19.43 5.66
N ALA A 62 -16.68 19.19 6.97
CA ALA A 62 -15.74 19.79 7.92
C ALA A 62 -14.29 19.37 7.61
N LEU A 63 -14.07 18.09 7.36
CA LEU A 63 -12.77 17.54 7.00
C LEU A 63 -12.22 18.14 5.68
N LEU A 64 -13.05 18.24 4.66
CA LEU A 64 -12.68 18.90 3.39
C LEU A 64 -12.32 20.36 3.61
N PHE A 65 -13.06 21.07 4.45
CA PHE A 65 -12.75 22.46 4.78
C PHE A 65 -11.40 22.61 5.48
N GLU A 66 -11.07 21.71 6.41
CA GLU A 66 -9.75 21.65 7.05
C GLU A 66 -8.64 21.37 6.03
N ILE A 67 -8.84 20.40 5.14
CA ILE A 67 -7.88 20.05 4.08
C ILE A 67 -7.61 21.28 3.19
N PHE A 68 -8.66 21.96 2.70
CA PHE A 68 -8.49 23.15 1.87
C PHE A 68 -7.81 24.30 2.60
N LYS A 69 -8.17 24.51 3.87
CA LYS A 69 -7.50 25.52 4.72
C LYS A 69 -6.00 25.22 4.82
N MET A 70 -5.64 23.98 5.10
CA MET A 70 -4.26 23.53 5.24
C MET A 70 -3.45 23.70 3.94
N ILE A 71 -4.03 23.33 2.78
CA ILE A 71 -3.40 23.50 1.47
C ILE A 71 -3.16 24.99 1.14
N ARG A 72 -4.03 25.90 1.61
CA ARG A 72 -3.86 27.34 1.41
C ARG A 72 -2.79 27.94 2.34
N GLN A 73 -2.74 27.50 3.60
CA GLN A 73 -1.81 28.05 4.62
C GLN A 73 -0.38 27.52 4.46
N LYS A 74 -0.21 26.25 4.11
CA LYS A 74 1.08 25.57 3.93
C LYS A 74 2.03 25.77 5.12
N ASP A 75 1.52 25.54 6.33
CA ASP A 75 2.32 25.61 7.54
C ASP A 75 3.48 24.60 7.52
N ARG A 76 4.44 24.79 8.41
CA ARG A 76 5.61 23.90 8.48
C ARG A 76 5.19 22.44 8.65
N HIS A 77 5.65 21.56 7.74
CA HIS A 77 5.33 20.10 7.71
C HIS A 77 3.85 19.79 7.48
N TYR A 78 3.09 20.69 6.81
CA TYR A 78 1.67 20.47 6.52
C TYR A 78 1.42 19.19 5.72
N GLU A 79 2.40 18.72 4.92
CA GLU A 79 2.28 17.51 4.10
C GLU A 79 2.02 16.25 4.94
N LEU A 80 2.61 16.15 6.15
CA LEU A 80 2.38 15.04 7.06
C LEU A 80 0.94 15.04 7.57
N LEU A 81 0.44 16.21 7.96
CA LEU A 81 -0.93 16.35 8.43
C LEU A 81 -1.92 16.19 7.28
N LEU A 82 -1.60 16.70 6.09
CA LEU A 82 -2.41 16.52 4.89
C LEU A 82 -2.58 15.04 4.55
N LYS A 83 -1.49 14.26 4.60
CA LYS A 83 -1.56 12.80 4.40
C LYS A 83 -2.54 12.14 5.37
N SER A 84 -2.42 12.43 6.66
CA SER A 84 -3.31 11.90 7.70
C SER A 84 -4.79 12.28 7.44
N LYS A 85 -5.04 13.52 7.03
CA LYS A 85 -6.39 13.99 6.71
C LYS A 85 -6.98 13.36 5.43
N LEU A 86 -6.15 13.05 4.46
CA LEU A 86 -6.56 12.29 3.27
C LEU A 86 -6.89 10.83 3.62
N GLU A 87 -6.12 10.19 4.51
CA GLU A 87 -6.42 8.85 5.01
C GLU A 87 -7.74 8.84 5.82
N GLU A 88 -7.98 9.86 6.65
CA GLU A 88 -9.24 10.06 7.36
C GLU A 88 -10.43 10.24 6.39
N LEU A 89 -10.24 10.99 5.31
CA LEU A 89 -11.27 11.14 4.27
C LEU A 89 -11.62 9.80 3.63
N ILE A 90 -10.63 8.98 3.29
CA ILE A 90 -10.86 7.65 2.74
C ILE A 90 -11.61 6.76 3.75
N TYR A 91 -11.20 6.80 5.03
CA TYR A 91 -11.92 6.10 6.08
C TYR A 91 -13.40 6.48 6.14
N LEU A 92 -13.72 7.77 6.15
CA LEU A 92 -15.11 8.25 6.18
C LEU A 92 -15.90 7.83 4.93
N LEU A 93 -15.28 7.85 3.75
CA LEU A 93 -15.90 7.37 2.51
C LEU A 93 -16.31 5.90 2.60
N TYR A 94 -15.48 5.04 3.19
CA TYR A 94 -15.81 3.64 3.44
C TYR A 94 -16.83 3.48 4.56
N PHE A 95 -16.65 4.19 5.68
CA PHE A 95 -17.52 4.11 6.86
C PHE A 95 -18.98 4.45 6.54
N TYR A 96 -19.19 5.53 5.80
CA TYR A 96 -20.53 5.96 5.37
C TYR A 96 -21.00 5.29 4.07
N ARG A 97 -20.28 4.25 3.60
CA ARG A 97 -20.64 3.52 2.36
C ARG A 97 -20.82 4.41 1.14
N LEU A 98 -20.07 5.52 1.08
CA LEU A 98 -20.06 6.44 -0.06
C LEU A 98 -19.22 5.94 -1.22
N VAL A 99 -18.47 4.87 -0.98
CA VAL A 99 -17.67 4.13 -1.95
C VAL A 99 -18.18 2.71 -1.98
N GLU A 100 -18.77 2.31 -3.09
CA GLU A 100 -19.22 0.95 -3.32
C GLU A 100 -18.38 0.29 -4.39
N ARG A 101 -18.03 -0.97 -4.20
CA ARG A 101 -17.40 -1.75 -5.25
C ARG A 101 -18.40 -1.99 -6.39
N LYS A 102 -17.95 -1.77 -7.62
CA LYS A 102 -18.72 -2.22 -8.79
C LYS A 102 -18.73 -3.75 -8.75
N THR A 103 -19.84 -4.31 -8.35
CA THR A 103 -20.04 -5.75 -8.29
C THR A 103 -20.24 -6.30 -9.70
N SER A 104 -19.17 -6.79 -10.32
CA SER A 104 -19.29 -8.01 -11.08
C SER A 104 -18.77 -9.14 -10.16
N ASP A 105 -19.54 -10.17 -9.93
CA ASP A 105 -19.22 -11.32 -9.07
C ASP A 105 -17.83 -11.91 -9.40
N ASP A 106 -17.41 -11.85 -10.64
CA ASP A 106 -16.16 -12.36 -11.14
C ASP A 106 -14.94 -11.52 -10.71
N HIS A 107 -15.08 -10.18 -10.65
CA HIS A 107 -14.03 -9.29 -10.15
C HIS A 107 -13.85 -9.37 -8.63
N TYR A 108 -14.93 -9.58 -7.90
CA TYR A 108 -14.87 -9.76 -6.45
C TYR A 108 -14.08 -11.03 -6.09
N ARG A 109 -14.42 -12.16 -6.70
CA ARG A 109 -13.74 -13.44 -6.49
C ARG A 109 -12.25 -13.39 -6.88
N LYS A 110 -11.91 -12.69 -7.96
CA LYS A 110 -10.51 -12.50 -8.38
C LYS A 110 -9.71 -11.69 -7.36
N ASN A 111 -10.30 -10.61 -6.85
CA ASN A 111 -9.65 -9.75 -5.84
C ASN A 111 -9.45 -10.46 -4.51
N GLU A 112 -10.42 -11.27 -4.06
CA GLU A 112 -10.26 -12.06 -2.85
C GLU A 112 -9.16 -13.11 -2.99
N LYS A 113 -9.15 -13.86 -4.08
CA LYS A 113 -8.11 -14.84 -4.36
C LYS A 113 -6.70 -14.22 -4.42
N ILE A 114 -6.55 -13.02 -4.99
CA ILE A 114 -5.24 -12.34 -4.99
C ILE A 114 -4.84 -11.94 -3.56
N ARG A 115 -5.76 -11.52 -2.71
CA ARG A 115 -5.46 -11.23 -1.30
C ARG A 115 -5.01 -12.47 -0.56
N GLU A 116 -5.72 -13.58 -0.72
CA GLU A 116 -5.34 -14.87 -0.13
C GLU A 116 -3.91 -15.25 -0.54
N ILE A 117 -3.52 -15.03 -1.81
CA ILE A 117 -2.16 -15.29 -2.28
C ILE A 117 -1.15 -14.31 -1.67
N ILE A 118 -1.49 -13.04 -1.54
CA ILE A 118 -0.62 -12.04 -0.89
C ILE A 118 -0.39 -12.42 0.58
N ASP A 119 -1.45 -12.77 1.29
CA ASP A 119 -1.38 -13.22 2.68
C ASP A 119 -0.56 -14.51 2.80
N TYR A 120 -0.78 -15.45 1.88
CA TYR A 120 0.01 -16.67 1.79
C TYR A 120 1.50 -16.40 1.57
N ILE A 121 1.85 -15.51 0.63
CA ILE A 121 3.24 -15.11 0.39
C ILE A 121 3.84 -14.47 1.64
N ASN A 122 3.12 -13.58 2.32
CA ASN A 122 3.59 -12.90 3.53
C ASN A 122 3.80 -13.87 4.71
N GLN A 123 3.08 -14.97 4.77
CA GLN A 123 3.24 -16.00 5.79
C GLN A 123 4.33 -17.03 5.44
N HIS A 124 4.56 -17.27 4.14
CA HIS A 124 5.41 -18.35 3.64
C HIS A 124 6.61 -17.86 2.80
N TYR A 125 6.96 -16.56 2.86
CA TYR A 125 8.03 -15.98 2.02
C TYR A 125 9.38 -16.70 2.12
N ALA A 126 9.68 -17.30 3.27
CA ALA A 126 10.93 -18.04 3.49
C ALA A 126 10.97 -19.39 2.76
N GLU A 127 9.81 -19.92 2.36
CA GLU A 127 9.71 -21.19 1.65
C GLU A 127 10.08 -21.04 0.16
N ASN A 128 10.25 -22.18 -0.52
CA ASN A 128 10.40 -22.20 -1.97
C ASN A 128 9.04 -21.94 -2.66
N LEU A 129 8.70 -20.65 -2.81
CA LEU A 129 7.52 -20.22 -3.52
C LEU A 129 7.79 -20.14 -5.02
N THR A 130 7.08 -20.97 -5.80
CA THR A 130 7.13 -20.93 -7.26
C THR A 130 5.84 -20.36 -7.84
N ILE A 131 5.93 -19.77 -9.03
CA ILE A 131 4.75 -19.26 -9.76
C ILE A 131 3.75 -20.38 -10.03
N GLU A 132 4.25 -21.58 -10.29
CA GLU A 132 3.45 -22.78 -10.46
C GLU A 132 2.56 -23.04 -9.25
N LYS A 133 3.18 -23.19 -8.06
CA LYS A 133 2.48 -23.43 -6.81
C LYS A 133 1.40 -22.37 -6.54
N LEU A 134 1.77 -21.09 -6.71
CA LEU A 134 0.85 -19.97 -6.45
C LEU A 134 -0.29 -19.89 -7.47
N SER A 135 -0.02 -20.18 -8.75
CA SER A 135 -1.07 -20.22 -9.78
C SER A 135 -2.04 -21.37 -9.58
N GLU A 136 -1.55 -22.53 -9.15
CA GLU A 136 -2.37 -23.70 -8.81
C GLU A 136 -3.30 -23.43 -7.63
N LEU A 137 -2.80 -22.77 -6.57
CA LEU A 137 -3.63 -22.36 -5.42
C LEU A 137 -4.81 -21.46 -5.83
N MET A 138 -4.62 -20.64 -6.87
CA MET A 138 -5.69 -19.81 -7.42
C MET A 138 -6.61 -20.55 -8.41
N GLY A 139 -6.19 -21.71 -8.90
CA GLY A 139 -6.87 -22.40 -10.00
C GLY A 139 -6.72 -21.64 -11.33
N TYR A 140 -5.60 -20.99 -11.58
CA TYR A 140 -5.30 -20.24 -12.80
C TYR A 140 -4.10 -20.82 -13.54
N SER A 141 -4.04 -20.57 -14.87
CA SER A 141 -2.79 -20.77 -15.61
C SER A 141 -1.74 -19.77 -15.14
N LYS A 142 -0.44 -20.12 -15.26
CA LYS A 142 0.68 -19.25 -14.88
C LYS A 142 0.60 -17.86 -15.51
N THR A 143 0.30 -17.80 -16.81
CA THR A 143 0.19 -16.55 -17.56
C THR A 143 -0.95 -15.67 -17.03
N HIS A 144 -2.11 -16.25 -16.79
CA HIS A 144 -3.26 -15.55 -16.25
C HIS A 144 -2.98 -15.04 -14.83
N PHE A 145 -2.40 -15.89 -13.98
CA PHE A 145 -1.97 -15.53 -12.62
C PHE A 145 -1.01 -14.34 -12.62
N MET A 146 0.08 -14.40 -13.40
CA MET A 146 1.07 -13.31 -13.48
C MET A 146 0.44 -11.99 -13.93
N THR A 147 -0.47 -12.04 -14.92
CA THR A 147 -1.17 -10.86 -15.42
C THR A 147 -2.05 -10.24 -14.35
N ILE A 148 -2.91 -11.04 -13.70
CA ILE A 148 -3.82 -10.56 -12.65
C ILE A 148 -3.02 -10.07 -11.44
N PHE A 149 -2.00 -10.80 -11.01
CA PHE A 149 -1.17 -10.41 -9.88
C PHE A 149 -0.54 -9.03 -10.12
N LYS A 150 0.08 -8.83 -11.29
CA LYS A 150 0.68 -7.54 -11.66
C LYS A 150 -0.36 -6.42 -11.77
N GLN A 151 -1.55 -6.69 -12.31
CA GLN A 151 -2.64 -5.71 -12.37
C GLN A 151 -3.12 -5.27 -10.99
N HIS A 152 -3.08 -6.19 -10.00
CA HIS A 152 -3.54 -5.91 -8.64
C HIS A 152 -2.48 -5.30 -7.74
N THR A 153 -1.23 -5.73 -7.88
CA THR A 153 -0.13 -5.31 -6.99
C THR A 153 0.77 -4.23 -7.59
N GLY A 154 0.65 -3.98 -8.91
CA GLY A 154 1.54 -3.08 -9.65
C GLY A 154 2.90 -3.68 -9.96
N THR A 155 3.26 -4.84 -9.38
CA THR A 155 4.56 -5.49 -9.52
C THR A 155 4.44 -6.97 -9.90
N SER A 156 5.52 -7.59 -10.36
CA SER A 156 5.50 -9.03 -10.60
C SER A 156 5.47 -9.82 -9.28
N CYS A 157 4.88 -11.02 -9.31
CA CYS A 157 4.83 -11.89 -8.14
C CYS A 157 6.25 -12.23 -7.61
N THR A 158 7.21 -12.43 -8.50
CA THR A 158 8.61 -12.69 -8.13
C THR A 158 9.23 -11.51 -7.39
N GLU A 159 9.03 -10.29 -7.88
CA GLU A 159 9.50 -9.06 -7.21
C GLU A 159 8.82 -8.88 -5.85
N PHE A 160 7.52 -9.16 -5.77
CA PHE A 160 6.78 -9.11 -4.50
C PHE A 160 7.37 -10.06 -3.45
N ILE A 161 7.65 -11.33 -3.82
CA ILE A 161 8.30 -12.31 -2.92
C ILE A 161 9.69 -11.82 -2.49
N ILE A 162 10.49 -11.29 -3.42
CA ILE A 162 11.82 -10.74 -3.11
C ILE A 162 11.69 -9.61 -2.09
N GLN A 163 10.75 -8.70 -2.27
CA GLN A 163 10.56 -7.57 -1.36
C GLN A 163 10.08 -8.01 0.02
N ALA A 164 9.17 -8.99 0.12
CA ALA A 164 8.75 -9.57 1.39
C ALA A 164 9.96 -10.16 2.15
N ARG A 165 10.82 -10.92 1.47
CA ARG A 165 12.06 -11.48 2.04
C ARG A 165 13.03 -10.39 2.50
N LEU A 166 13.23 -9.36 1.70
CA LEU A 166 14.13 -8.26 2.03
C LEU A 166 13.64 -7.45 3.23
N ASN A 167 12.33 -7.23 3.36
CA ASN A 167 11.75 -6.57 4.52
C ASN A 167 11.98 -7.39 5.80
N ALA A 168 11.77 -8.70 5.75
CA ALA A 168 12.07 -9.60 6.86
C ALA A 168 13.57 -9.60 7.21
N ALA A 169 14.44 -9.56 6.20
CA ALA A 169 15.87 -9.43 6.41
C ALA A 169 16.26 -8.12 7.11
N CYS A 170 15.60 -7.01 6.77
CA CYS A 170 15.82 -5.74 7.45
C CYS A 170 15.47 -5.81 8.94
N GLU A 171 14.38 -6.48 9.31
CA GLU A 171 14.01 -6.71 10.71
C GLU A 171 15.07 -7.55 11.43
N GLU A 172 15.52 -8.66 10.84
CA GLU A 172 16.58 -9.48 11.44
C GLU A 172 17.92 -8.71 11.55
N LEU A 173 18.28 -7.94 10.52
CA LEU A 173 19.52 -7.12 10.56
C LEU A 173 19.49 -6.07 11.66
N ARG A 174 18.35 -5.48 11.98
CA ARG A 174 18.18 -4.50 13.05
C ARG A 174 18.21 -5.12 14.45
N ASN A 175 17.60 -6.29 14.58
CA ASN A 175 17.26 -6.86 15.88
C ASN A 175 18.16 -8.04 16.30
N SER A 176 19.05 -8.53 15.41
CA SER A 176 19.92 -9.65 15.71
C SER A 176 21.39 -9.38 15.35
N VAL A 177 22.28 -10.24 15.90
CA VAL A 177 23.72 -10.28 15.58
C VAL A 177 24.06 -11.44 14.64
N LYS A 178 23.05 -12.14 14.12
CA LYS A 178 23.25 -13.29 13.23
C LYS A 178 24.13 -12.93 12.04
N PRO A 179 24.95 -13.85 11.52
CA PRO A 179 25.68 -13.65 10.27
C PRO A 179 24.73 -13.29 9.11
N VAL A 180 25.19 -12.43 8.19
CA VAL A 180 24.37 -12.02 7.03
C VAL A 180 23.97 -13.23 6.17
N LEU A 181 24.85 -14.24 6.07
CA LEU A 181 24.54 -15.50 5.37
C LEU A 181 23.36 -16.24 6.01
N GLU A 182 23.35 -16.33 7.33
CA GLU A 182 22.26 -16.99 8.08
C GLU A 182 20.93 -16.25 7.87
N ILE A 183 20.95 -14.91 7.96
CA ILE A 183 19.77 -14.10 7.70
C ILE A 183 19.25 -14.32 6.27
N ALA A 184 20.13 -14.27 5.27
CA ALA A 184 19.75 -14.52 3.88
C ALA A 184 19.06 -15.87 3.70
N THR A 185 19.59 -16.92 4.33
CA THR A 185 19.02 -18.28 4.29
C THR A 185 17.66 -18.32 5.01
N ASN A 186 17.56 -17.74 6.21
CA ASN A 186 16.33 -17.73 7.00
C ASN A 186 15.16 -17.07 6.29
N VAL A 187 15.44 -16.00 5.52
CA VAL A 187 14.40 -15.31 4.77
C VAL A 187 14.15 -15.90 3.37
N GLY A 188 14.77 -17.03 3.04
CA GLY A 188 14.47 -17.82 1.84
C GLY A 188 15.33 -17.51 0.62
N PHE A 189 16.50 -16.86 0.76
CA PHE A 189 17.47 -16.77 -0.33
C PHE A 189 18.40 -17.97 -0.36
N ASN A 190 18.43 -18.68 -1.48
CA ASN A 190 19.31 -19.83 -1.69
C ASN A 190 20.76 -19.43 -2.02
N ASN A 191 21.03 -18.15 -2.28
CA ASN A 191 22.32 -17.66 -2.73
C ASN A 191 22.59 -16.27 -2.15
N LEU A 192 23.69 -16.16 -1.37
CA LEU A 192 24.12 -14.92 -0.73
C LEU A 192 24.45 -13.82 -1.74
N SER A 193 25.00 -14.15 -2.89
CA SER A 193 25.33 -13.16 -3.94
C SER A 193 24.06 -12.54 -4.50
N ASN A 194 23.01 -13.35 -4.74
CA ASN A 194 21.70 -12.86 -5.17
C ASN A 194 21.06 -11.99 -4.09
N PHE A 195 21.09 -12.43 -2.81
CA PHE A 195 20.61 -11.63 -1.69
C PHE A 195 21.29 -10.26 -1.64
N ASN A 196 22.62 -10.22 -1.65
CA ASN A 196 23.38 -8.96 -1.58
C ASN A 196 23.04 -8.02 -2.76
N ARG A 197 22.91 -8.56 -3.97
CA ARG A 197 22.54 -7.80 -5.16
C ARG A 197 21.15 -7.21 -5.02
N GLN A 198 20.15 -8.02 -4.64
CA GLN A 198 18.77 -7.56 -4.47
C GLN A 198 18.67 -6.55 -3.33
N PHE A 199 19.32 -6.80 -2.20
CA PHE A 199 19.32 -5.89 -1.06
C PHE A 199 19.91 -4.52 -1.43
N LYS A 200 21.05 -4.51 -2.14
CA LYS A 200 21.66 -3.27 -2.62
C LYS A 200 20.80 -2.54 -3.63
N HIS A 201 20.10 -3.28 -4.51
CA HIS A 201 19.18 -2.70 -5.48
C HIS A 201 18.00 -1.98 -4.83
N TYR A 202 17.42 -2.55 -3.77
CA TYR A 202 16.23 -1.99 -3.11
C TYR A 202 16.54 -0.92 -2.05
N TYR A 203 17.71 -0.99 -1.40
CA TYR A 203 18.05 -0.12 -0.27
C TYR A 203 19.28 0.77 -0.50
N ASP A 204 19.88 0.75 -1.68
CA ASP A 204 21.09 1.50 -2.08
C ASP A 204 22.31 1.27 -1.16
N GLN A 205 22.29 0.24 -0.33
CA GLN A 205 23.35 -0.13 0.60
C GLN A 205 23.44 -1.65 0.80
N THR A 206 24.61 -2.11 1.23
CA THR A 206 24.77 -3.53 1.54
C THR A 206 24.09 -3.90 2.86
N PRO A 207 23.73 -5.18 3.09
CA PRO A 207 23.17 -5.64 4.36
C PRO A 207 24.03 -5.29 5.58
N SER A 208 25.35 -5.37 5.44
CA SER A 208 26.29 -5.02 6.51
C SER A 208 26.31 -3.52 6.80
N GLN A 209 26.20 -2.66 5.80
CA GLN A 209 26.06 -1.21 5.95
C GLN A 209 24.72 -0.88 6.62
N TYR A 210 23.63 -1.48 6.14
CA TYR A 210 22.31 -1.33 6.74
C TYR A 210 22.29 -1.67 8.23
N ARG A 211 22.91 -2.80 8.63
CA ARG A 211 23.04 -3.19 10.03
C ARG A 211 23.79 -2.13 10.85
N LYS A 212 24.90 -1.60 10.34
CA LYS A 212 25.68 -0.57 11.06
C LYS A 212 24.87 0.71 11.34
N THR A 213 24.03 1.12 10.39
CA THR A 213 23.25 2.35 10.49
C THR A 213 21.96 2.20 11.27
N HIS A 214 21.35 1.00 11.26
CA HIS A 214 20.01 0.77 11.79
C HIS A 214 19.93 -0.20 12.97
N SER A 215 21.06 -0.81 13.41
CA SER A 215 21.00 -1.72 14.53
C SER A 215 20.61 -1.00 15.83
N ASN A 216 19.61 -1.54 16.53
CA ASN A 216 19.13 -1.08 17.83
C ASN A 216 20.11 -1.42 18.96
N LYS A 217 21.43 -1.38 18.74
CA LYS A 217 22.38 -1.54 19.84
C LYS A 217 22.14 -0.41 20.84
N LYS A 218 21.46 -0.73 21.96
CA LYS A 218 21.58 0.05 23.19
C LYS A 218 23.07 0.29 23.39
N LYS A 219 23.51 1.56 23.29
CA LYS A 219 24.80 1.98 23.82
C LYS A 219 24.77 1.68 25.32
N THR A 220 25.22 0.51 25.71
CA THR A 220 25.62 0.24 27.07
C THR A 220 26.78 1.20 27.32
N LYS A 221 26.50 2.32 27.97
CA LYS A 221 27.49 3.16 28.60
C LYS A 221 28.25 2.27 29.55
N LYS A 222 29.49 1.96 29.23
CA LYS A 222 30.45 1.56 30.27
C LYS A 222 30.64 2.76 31.18
N SER A 223 30.21 2.60 32.41
CA SER A 223 30.66 3.39 33.54
C SER A 223 32.14 3.17 33.75
#